data_5c881adf66d3dd2fc4917e8a0de130eb
#
_entry.id   5c881adf66d3dd2fc4917e8a0de130eb
#
_cell.length_a   1.000
_cell.length_b   1.000
_cell.length_c   1.000
_cell.angle_alpha   90.00
_cell.angle_beta   90.00
_cell.angle_gamma   90.00
#
_symmetry.space_group_name_H-M   'P 1'
#
loop_
_entity.id
_entity.type
_entity.pdbx_description
1 polymer ?
#
loop_
_entity_poly.entity_id
_entity_poly.type
_entity_poly.pdbx_seq_one_letter_code
_entity_poly.pdbx_strand_id
1 'polypeptide(L)'
;MLTDLKSAKKVTGAKQVTRALKNGTARRVFLAQDADPRVTEPIELLCREQGTETEAVATMAALGSACGIAVGSAVAAILAD
;
A
#
# COMPACT_ATOMS: atom_id res chain seq x y z
N MET A 1 -3.56 -10.88 0.28
CA MET A 1 -4.94 -10.55 0.65
C MET A 1 -4.94 -9.54 1.78
N LEU A 2 -6.02 -8.79 1.92
CA LEU A 2 -6.11 -7.74 2.93
C LEU A 2 -5.85 -8.24 4.34
N THR A 3 -6.30 -9.44 4.65
CA THR A 3 -6.09 -10.06 5.96
C THR A 3 -4.61 -10.30 6.29
N ASP A 4 -3.77 -10.36 5.27
CA ASP A 4 -2.33 -10.59 5.48
C ASP A 4 -1.64 -9.37 6.08
N LEU A 5 -2.25 -8.18 5.94
CA LEU A 5 -1.67 -6.95 6.46
C LEU A 5 -1.52 -6.93 7.97
N LYS A 6 -2.38 -7.67 8.68
CA LYS A 6 -2.35 -7.67 10.15
C LYS A 6 -1.07 -8.26 10.72
N SER A 7 -0.58 -9.34 10.12
CA SER A 7 0.57 -10.07 10.63
C SER A 7 1.83 -9.90 9.77
N ALA A 8 1.69 -9.29 8.59
CA ALA A 8 2.80 -9.14 7.67
C ALA A 8 3.71 -7.96 8.05
N LYS A 9 4.96 -8.05 7.65
CA LYS A 9 5.87 -6.92 7.70
C LYS A 9 5.38 -5.89 6.67
N LYS A 10 5.14 -4.67 7.11
CA LYS A 10 4.47 -3.69 6.27
C LYS A 10 4.90 -2.27 6.55
N VAL A 11 4.62 -1.39 5.58
CA VAL A 11 4.73 0.06 5.75
C VAL A 11 3.43 0.70 5.28
N THR A 12 3.11 1.85 5.82
CA THR A 12 1.93 2.62 5.45
C THR A 12 2.34 4.03 5.03
N GLY A 13 1.52 4.66 4.19
CA GLY A 13 1.75 6.01 3.72
C GLY A 13 2.55 6.07 2.43
N ALA A 14 2.28 7.12 1.63
CA ALA A 14 2.83 7.25 0.28
C ALA A 14 4.35 7.27 0.26
N LYS A 15 4.96 8.00 1.18
CA LYS A 15 6.41 8.15 1.21
C LYS A 15 7.11 6.82 1.50
N GLN A 16 6.59 6.08 2.48
CA GLN A 16 7.17 4.79 2.85
C GLN A 16 6.98 3.74 1.77
N VAL A 17 5.79 3.70 1.17
CA VAL A 17 5.50 2.75 0.09
C VAL A 17 6.37 3.05 -1.13
N THR A 18 6.51 4.33 -1.49
CA THR A 18 7.37 4.74 -2.61
C THR A 18 8.81 4.28 -2.37
N ARG A 19 9.31 4.49 -1.16
CA ARG A 19 10.68 4.09 -0.81
C ARG A 19 10.85 2.58 -0.94
N ALA A 20 9.89 1.82 -0.44
CA ALA A 20 9.94 0.35 -0.51
C ALA A 20 9.95 -0.12 -1.97
N LEU A 21 9.14 0.51 -2.83
CA LEU A 21 9.11 0.18 -4.25
C LEU A 21 10.45 0.46 -4.90
N LYS A 22 11.04 1.62 -4.63
CA LYS A 22 12.33 1.99 -5.22
C LYS A 22 13.46 1.10 -4.74
N ASN A 23 13.37 0.59 -3.52
CA ASN A 23 14.37 -0.32 -2.95
C ASN A 23 14.15 -1.78 -3.37
N GLY A 24 13.04 -2.07 -4.07
CA GLY A 24 12.72 -3.42 -4.48
C GLY A 24 12.25 -4.33 -3.35
N THR A 25 11.83 -3.74 -2.23
CA THR A 25 11.40 -4.52 -1.06
C THR A 25 9.88 -4.66 -0.94
N ALA A 26 9.12 -3.94 -1.75
CA ALA A 26 7.65 -4.05 -1.72
C ALA A 26 7.22 -5.32 -2.46
N ARG A 27 6.46 -6.16 -1.77
CA ARG A 27 5.97 -7.41 -2.32
C ARG A 27 4.57 -7.25 -2.92
N ARG A 28 3.71 -6.49 -2.23
CA ARG A 28 2.36 -6.19 -2.68
C ARG A 28 1.96 -4.83 -2.14
N VAL A 29 1.29 -4.04 -2.96
CA VAL A 29 0.87 -2.69 -2.60
C VAL A 29 -0.66 -2.63 -2.59
N PHE A 30 -1.21 -2.03 -1.55
CA PHE A 30 -2.65 -1.83 -1.38
C PHE A 30 -2.98 -0.35 -1.61
N LEU A 31 -4.02 -0.10 -2.39
CA LEU A 31 -4.42 1.26 -2.78
C LEU A 31 -5.88 1.48 -2.39
N ALA A 32 -6.13 2.51 -1.58
CA ALA A 32 -7.50 2.86 -1.19
C ALA A 32 -8.19 3.60 -2.33
N GLN A 33 -9.39 3.16 -2.68
CA GLN A 33 -10.11 3.71 -3.83
C GLN A 33 -10.67 5.11 -3.59
N ASP A 34 -10.90 5.48 -2.34
CA ASP A 34 -11.39 6.82 -1.99
C ASP A 34 -10.26 7.81 -1.68
N ALA A 35 -9.00 7.39 -1.86
CA ALA A 35 -7.87 8.28 -1.65
C ALA A 35 -7.69 9.22 -2.84
N ASP A 36 -7.01 10.34 -2.59
CA ASP A 36 -6.70 11.31 -3.63
C ASP A 36 -5.84 10.65 -4.73
N PRO A 37 -6.28 10.71 -6.00
CA PRO A 37 -5.50 10.13 -7.10
C PRO A 37 -4.09 10.70 -7.21
N ARG A 38 -3.87 11.94 -6.77
CA ARG A 38 -2.53 12.54 -6.77
C ARG A 38 -1.57 11.78 -5.88
N VAL A 39 -2.09 11.01 -4.92
CA VAL A 39 -1.29 10.16 -4.04
C VAL A 39 -1.15 8.77 -4.62
N THR A 40 -2.25 8.17 -5.08
CA THR A 40 -2.27 6.76 -5.50
C THR A 40 -1.76 6.54 -6.92
N GLU A 41 -2.01 7.45 -7.86
CA GLU A 41 -1.61 7.25 -9.24
C GLU A 41 -0.10 7.12 -9.44
N PRO A 42 0.75 7.98 -8.83
CA PRO A 42 2.20 7.80 -8.99
C PRO A 42 2.71 6.47 -8.45
N ILE A 43 2.10 6.00 -7.36
CA ILE A 43 2.48 4.72 -6.75
C ILE A 43 2.01 3.56 -7.63
N GLU A 44 0.80 3.66 -8.17
CA GLU A 44 0.28 2.65 -9.09
C GLU A 44 1.16 2.52 -10.33
N LEU A 45 1.59 3.66 -10.88
CA LEU A 45 2.49 3.67 -12.03
C LEU A 45 3.83 3.01 -11.69
N LEU A 46 4.38 3.34 -10.53
CA LEU A 46 5.65 2.75 -10.09
C LEU A 46 5.53 1.24 -9.89
N CYS A 47 4.41 0.76 -9.36
CA CYS A 47 4.14 -0.67 -9.23
C CYS A 47 4.12 -1.35 -10.60
N ARG A 48 3.48 -0.71 -11.57
CA ARG A 48 3.41 -1.24 -12.93
C ARG A 48 4.79 -1.34 -13.55
N GLU A 49 5.61 -0.32 -13.37
CA GLU A 49 6.97 -0.31 -13.90
C GLU A 49 7.85 -1.40 -13.29
N GLN A 50 7.61 -1.72 -12.02
CA GLN A 50 8.42 -2.71 -11.33
C GLN A 50 7.80 -4.10 -11.30
N GLY A 51 6.61 -4.27 -11.88
CA GLY A 51 5.92 -5.55 -11.87
C GLY A 51 5.44 -5.97 -10.49
N THR A 52 5.18 -5.00 -9.60
CA THR A 52 4.69 -5.27 -8.26
C THR A 52 3.17 -5.39 -8.27
N GLU A 53 2.64 -6.42 -7.62
CA GLU A 53 1.21 -6.63 -7.55
C GLU A 53 0.52 -5.55 -6.72
N THR A 54 -0.67 -5.15 -7.17
CA THR A 54 -1.49 -4.18 -6.45
C THR A 54 -2.84 -4.80 -6.10
N GLU A 55 -3.43 -4.32 -5.02
CA GLU A 55 -4.78 -4.72 -4.61
C GLU A 55 -5.57 -3.48 -4.22
N ALA A 56 -6.78 -3.36 -4.76
CA ALA A 56 -7.67 -2.24 -4.44
C ALA A 56 -8.39 -2.50 -3.13
N VAL A 57 -8.49 -1.47 -2.30
CA VAL A 57 -9.24 -1.51 -1.05
C VAL A 57 -10.29 -0.40 -1.12
N ALA A 58 -11.51 -0.67 -0.71
CA ALA A 58 -12.62 0.26 -0.91
C ALA A 58 -12.37 1.63 -0.28
N THR A 59 -11.86 1.69 0.94
CA THR A 59 -11.68 2.96 1.65
C THR A 59 -10.35 3.01 2.39
N MET A 60 -9.91 4.25 2.64
CA MET A 60 -8.73 4.49 3.47
C MET A 60 -8.95 3.98 4.90
N ALA A 61 -10.17 4.11 5.40
CA ALA A 61 -10.51 3.62 6.73
C ALA A 61 -10.31 2.12 6.84
N ALA A 62 -10.78 1.38 5.83
CA ALA A 62 -10.63 -0.08 5.79
C ALA A 62 -9.17 -0.48 5.70
N LEU A 63 -8.39 0.23 4.89
CA LEU A 63 -6.96 -0.06 4.74
C LEU A 63 -6.20 0.23 6.03
N GLY A 64 -6.47 1.35 6.66
CA GLY A 64 -5.86 1.69 7.96
C GLY A 64 -6.19 0.66 9.03
N SER A 65 -7.45 0.25 9.10
CA SER A 65 -7.90 -0.76 10.04
C SER A 65 -7.18 -2.10 9.81
N ALA A 66 -7.04 -2.49 8.55
CA ALA A 66 -6.35 -3.74 8.20
C ALA A 66 -4.87 -3.69 8.60
N CYS A 67 -4.27 -2.51 8.58
CA CYS A 67 -2.88 -2.32 9.01
C CYS A 67 -2.73 -2.18 10.53
N GLY A 68 -3.84 -2.10 11.25
CA GLY A 68 -3.81 -1.98 12.71
C GLY A 68 -3.52 -0.57 13.21
N ILE A 69 -3.79 0.45 12.40
CA ILE A 69 -3.59 1.85 12.79
C ILE A 69 -4.94 2.55 12.99
N ALA A 70 -4.93 3.59 13.83
CA ALA A 70 -6.17 4.26 14.23
C ALA A 70 -6.71 5.21 13.15
N VAL A 71 -5.88 5.60 12.19
CA VAL A 71 -6.25 6.53 11.12
C VAL A 71 -6.28 5.81 9.77
N GLY A 72 -6.95 6.42 8.80
CA GLY A 72 -6.99 5.87 7.46
C GLY A 72 -5.63 5.92 6.76
N SER A 73 -5.45 5.07 5.77
CA SER A 73 -4.23 5.04 4.97
C SER A 73 -4.60 5.00 3.48
N ALA A 74 -4.00 5.89 2.70
CA ALA A 74 -4.23 5.92 1.25
C ALA A 74 -3.56 4.72 0.56
N VAL A 75 -2.40 4.33 1.05
CA VAL A 75 -1.61 3.22 0.48
C VAL A 75 -0.89 2.48 1.60
N ALA A 76 -0.61 1.21 1.34
CA ALA A 76 0.20 0.39 2.25
C ALA A 76 0.91 -0.67 1.41
N ALA A 77 2.00 -1.20 1.94
CA ALA A 77 2.73 -2.27 1.25
C ALA A 77 3.13 -3.37 2.21
N ILE A 78 3.04 -4.60 1.74
CA ILE A 78 3.64 -5.75 2.41
C ILE A 78 5.07 -5.85 1.88
N LEU A 79 6.01 -6.01 2.79
CA LEU A 79 7.42 -6.07 2.46
C LEU A 79 7.90 -7.51 2.33
N ALA A 80 8.90 -7.70 1.48
CA ALA A 80 9.59 -8.99 1.38
C ALA A 80 10.37 -9.23 2.66
N ASP A 81 10.48 -10.48 3.03
CA ASP A 81 11.27 -10.87 4.20
C ASP A 81 12.77 -10.77 3.91
#